data_50af69cbebb1c146315c4530b7a240a5
#
_entry.id   50af69cbebb1c146315c4530b7a240a5
#
_cell.length_a   1.000
_cell.length_b   1.000
_cell.length_c   1.000
_cell.angle_alpha   90.00
_cell.angle_beta   90.00
_cell.angle_gamma   90.00
#
_symmetry.space_group_name_H-M   'P 1'
#
loop_
_entity.id
_entity.type
_entity.pdbx_description
1 polymer ?
#
loop_
_entity_poly.entity_id
_entity_poly.type
_entity_poly.pdbx_seq_one_letter_code
_entity_poly.pdbx_strand_id
1 'polypeptide(L)'
;MRVLAIILISLLALWGCRSGPPESQPQPPDGSLFVELGGLAGISRVVDGLLFRIADDQRIVHHFAEADFERLRIQLIEQLCTESGGPCQYQGDSMAEAHAGMSITESEFQAMLEDLAAAMDEEGIAPATQRRLLTRLRPLGRDIIAH
;
A
#
# COMPACT_ATOMS: atom_id res chain seq x y z
N MET A 1 35.14 -67.83 -33.91
CA MET A 1 33.96 -67.85 -33.04
C MET A 1 33.69 -66.42 -32.56
N ARG A 2 32.46 -66.00 -32.69
CA ARG A 2 32.00 -64.61 -32.71
C ARG A 2 31.94 -64.02 -31.29
N VAL A 3 32.57 -62.86 -31.10
CA VAL A 3 32.46 -62.08 -29.89
C VAL A 3 31.62 -60.83 -30.22
N LEU A 4 30.41 -60.77 -29.67
CA LEU A 4 29.50 -59.63 -29.80
C LEU A 4 29.94 -58.54 -28.82
N ALA A 5 30.34 -57.38 -29.30
CA ALA A 5 30.58 -56.18 -28.51
C ALA A 5 29.27 -55.45 -28.30
N ILE A 6 28.79 -55.38 -27.07
CA ILE A 6 27.61 -54.56 -26.67
C ILE A 6 28.10 -53.17 -26.33
N ILE A 7 27.76 -52.22 -27.18
CA ILE A 7 28.00 -50.79 -26.92
C ILE A 7 26.84 -50.26 -26.09
N LEU A 8 27.13 -49.95 -24.81
CA LEU A 8 26.18 -49.24 -23.91
C LEU A 8 26.29 -47.76 -24.19
N ILE A 9 25.30 -47.22 -24.87
CA ILE A 9 25.13 -45.76 -25.07
C ILE A 9 24.45 -45.21 -23.81
N SER A 10 25.22 -44.53 -22.95
CA SER A 10 24.71 -43.78 -21.82
C SER A 10 24.10 -42.44 -22.33
N LEU A 11 22.79 -42.36 -22.38
CA LEU A 11 22.07 -41.09 -22.58
C LEU A 11 22.08 -40.30 -21.26
N LEU A 12 23.00 -39.32 -21.17
CA LEU A 12 22.95 -38.25 -20.18
C LEU A 12 21.79 -37.30 -20.53
N ALA A 13 20.66 -37.45 -19.86
CA ALA A 13 19.58 -36.48 -19.89
C ALA A 13 20.00 -35.20 -19.15
N LEU A 14 20.41 -34.19 -19.90
CA LEU A 14 20.58 -32.83 -19.38
C LEU A 14 19.20 -32.26 -19.02
N TRP A 15 18.83 -32.32 -17.75
CA TRP A 15 17.71 -31.54 -17.23
C TRP A 15 18.12 -30.08 -17.17
N GLY A 16 17.83 -29.37 -18.22
CA GLY A 16 17.88 -27.92 -18.27
C GLY A 16 16.83 -27.35 -17.32
N CYS A 17 17.27 -26.76 -16.20
CA CYS A 17 16.44 -25.88 -15.40
C CYS A 17 16.02 -24.69 -16.30
N ARG A 18 14.81 -24.74 -16.84
CA ARG A 18 14.16 -23.59 -17.46
C ARG A 18 13.73 -22.67 -16.33
N SER A 19 14.53 -21.65 -16.05
CA SER A 19 14.06 -20.49 -15.29
C SER A 19 13.06 -19.75 -16.17
N GLY A 20 11.77 -20.08 -16.02
CA GLY A 20 10.68 -19.29 -16.57
C GLY A 20 10.72 -17.88 -15.96
N PRO A 21 10.19 -16.85 -16.65
CA PRO A 21 10.01 -15.54 -16.07
C PRO A 21 9.19 -15.69 -14.77
N PRO A 22 9.42 -14.83 -13.73
CA PRO A 22 8.69 -14.93 -12.48
C PRO A 22 7.20 -14.87 -12.81
N GLU A 23 6.53 -15.97 -12.50
CA GLU A 23 5.08 -16.10 -12.65
C GLU A 23 4.46 -15.00 -11.79
N SER A 24 3.80 -14.03 -12.44
CA SER A 24 3.06 -12.98 -11.75
C SER A 24 1.99 -13.68 -10.89
N GLN A 25 2.21 -13.64 -9.57
CA GLN A 25 1.23 -14.20 -8.65
C GLN A 25 -0.12 -13.54 -8.92
N PRO A 26 -1.21 -14.31 -8.97
CA PRO A 26 -2.54 -13.77 -9.20
C PRO A 26 -2.80 -12.66 -8.20
N GLN A 27 -3.00 -11.44 -8.70
CA GLN A 27 -3.37 -10.32 -7.86
C GLN A 27 -4.75 -10.62 -7.28
N PRO A 28 -4.93 -10.61 -5.93
CA PRO A 28 -6.23 -10.89 -5.35
C PRO A 28 -7.29 -9.96 -5.95
N PRO A 29 -8.53 -10.42 -6.13
CA PRO A 29 -9.60 -9.58 -6.66
C PRO A 29 -9.75 -8.30 -5.84
N ASP A 30 -10.13 -7.20 -6.48
CA ASP A 30 -10.42 -5.93 -5.83
C ASP A 30 -11.36 -6.17 -4.64
N GLY A 31 -11.08 -5.60 -3.49
CA GLY A 31 -11.80 -5.88 -2.25
C GLY A 31 -11.05 -6.80 -1.26
N SER A 32 -10.10 -7.63 -1.70
CA SER A 32 -9.27 -8.41 -0.77
C SER A 32 -8.42 -7.51 0.13
N LEU A 33 -7.92 -6.38 -0.39
CA LEU A 33 -7.14 -5.43 0.40
C LEU A 33 -7.97 -4.81 1.53
N PHE A 34 -9.22 -4.44 1.26
CA PHE A 34 -10.16 -3.97 2.28
C PHE A 34 -10.36 -4.99 3.41
N VAL A 35 -10.55 -6.26 3.05
CA VAL A 35 -10.71 -7.35 4.03
C VAL A 35 -9.43 -7.59 4.84
N GLU A 36 -8.27 -7.58 4.17
CA GLU A 36 -6.96 -7.74 4.83
C GLU A 36 -6.61 -6.59 5.78
N LEU A 37 -7.11 -5.38 5.52
CA LEU A 37 -7.01 -4.23 6.44
C LEU A 37 -7.97 -4.33 7.63
N GLY A 38 -8.79 -5.38 7.73
CA GLY A 38 -9.76 -5.59 8.79
C GLY A 38 -11.09 -4.87 8.55
N GLY A 39 -11.42 -4.53 7.31
CA GLY A 39 -12.64 -3.82 6.95
C GLY A 39 -12.68 -2.41 7.53
N LEU A 40 -13.88 -1.82 7.65
CA LEU A 40 -14.04 -0.48 8.22
C LEU A 40 -13.49 -0.36 9.64
N ALA A 41 -13.67 -1.39 10.46
CA ALA A 41 -13.19 -1.36 11.85
C ALA A 41 -11.65 -1.33 11.93
N GLY A 42 -10.96 -2.12 11.08
CA GLY A 42 -9.50 -2.10 11.00
C GLY A 42 -8.98 -0.77 10.45
N ILE A 43 -9.57 -0.29 9.36
CA ILE A 43 -9.22 1.02 8.77
C ILE A 43 -9.41 2.15 9.79
N SER A 44 -10.52 2.14 10.56
CA SER A 44 -10.75 3.16 11.59
C SER A 44 -9.65 3.18 12.66
N ARG A 45 -9.18 2.03 13.12
CA ARG A 45 -8.07 1.97 14.09
C ARG A 45 -6.74 2.43 13.50
N VAL A 46 -6.46 2.05 12.25
CA VAL A 46 -5.28 2.55 11.51
C VAL A 46 -5.32 4.07 11.39
N VAL A 47 -6.48 4.66 11.06
CA VAL A 47 -6.64 6.13 10.96
C VAL A 47 -6.47 6.79 12.33
N ASP A 48 -7.00 6.20 13.41
CA ASP A 48 -6.81 6.73 14.76
C ASP A 48 -5.32 6.74 15.14
N GLY A 49 -4.60 5.66 14.87
CA GLY A 49 -3.15 5.57 15.07
C GLY A 49 -2.37 6.56 14.20
N LEU A 50 -2.78 6.76 12.94
CA LEU A 50 -2.19 7.75 12.05
C LEU A 50 -2.36 9.18 12.58
N LEU A 51 -3.56 9.58 13.02
CA LEU A 51 -3.81 10.92 13.57
C LEU A 51 -2.98 11.19 14.82
N PHE A 52 -2.77 10.18 15.66
CA PHE A 52 -1.87 10.26 16.81
C PHE A 52 -0.43 10.54 16.40
N ARG A 53 0.07 9.88 15.34
CA ARG A 53 1.43 10.06 14.82
C ARG A 53 1.61 11.43 14.19
N ILE A 54 0.66 11.87 13.37
CA ILE A 54 0.66 13.21 12.78
C ILE A 54 0.80 14.30 13.86
N ALA A 55 0.11 14.15 14.99
CA ALA A 55 0.17 15.12 16.08
C ALA A 55 1.57 15.23 16.71
N ASP A 56 2.38 14.19 16.64
CA ASP A 56 3.75 14.14 17.19
C ASP A 56 4.84 14.37 16.12
N ASP A 57 4.52 14.25 14.82
CA ASP A 57 5.51 14.41 13.75
C ASP A 57 5.72 15.87 13.38
N GLN A 58 6.85 16.42 13.86
CA GLN A 58 7.24 17.82 13.60
C GLN A 58 7.48 18.13 12.10
N ARG A 59 7.61 17.11 11.26
CA ARG A 59 7.78 17.29 9.81
C ARG A 59 6.50 17.78 9.15
N ILE A 60 5.32 17.35 9.66
CA ILE A 60 4.03 17.55 8.98
C ILE A 60 2.93 18.14 9.86
N VAL A 61 3.07 18.14 11.20
CA VAL A 61 2.01 18.59 12.12
C VAL A 61 1.48 19.98 11.82
N HIS A 62 2.34 20.87 11.31
CA HIS A 62 1.99 22.25 11.02
C HIS A 62 0.91 22.39 9.92
N HIS A 63 0.79 21.42 9.01
CA HIS A 63 -0.26 21.40 8.00
C HIS A 63 -1.65 21.11 8.58
N PHE A 64 -1.72 20.61 9.81
CA PHE A 64 -2.96 20.24 10.48
C PHE A 64 -3.40 21.18 11.57
N ALA A 65 -2.68 22.33 11.76
CA ALA A 65 -2.95 23.28 12.84
C ALA A 65 -4.39 23.82 12.88
N GLU A 66 -5.00 24.00 11.71
CA GLU A 66 -6.38 24.51 11.55
C GLU A 66 -7.36 23.41 11.13
N ALA A 67 -6.95 22.12 11.17
CA ALA A 67 -7.79 21.04 10.70
C ALA A 67 -8.91 20.70 11.70
N ASP A 68 -10.12 20.47 11.17
CA ASP A 68 -11.18 19.78 11.89
C ASP A 68 -10.87 18.28 11.93
N PHE A 69 -10.30 17.82 13.05
CA PHE A 69 -9.86 16.44 13.21
C PHE A 69 -10.99 15.41 13.13
N GLU A 70 -12.21 15.76 13.54
CA GLU A 70 -13.37 14.88 13.39
C GLU A 70 -13.69 14.65 11.90
N ARG A 71 -13.76 15.72 11.15
CA ARG A 71 -13.99 15.67 9.70
C ARG A 71 -12.82 14.98 8.97
N LEU A 72 -11.58 15.32 9.31
CA LEU A 72 -10.39 14.70 8.74
C LEU A 72 -10.38 13.18 8.97
N ARG A 73 -10.73 12.75 10.18
CA ARG A 73 -10.84 11.32 10.51
C ARG A 73 -11.82 10.60 9.61
N ILE A 74 -13.02 11.16 9.41
CA ILE A 74 -14.06 10.58 8.56
C ILE A 74 -13.54 10.49 7.11
N GLN A 75 -12.97 11.57 6.58
CA GLN A 75 -12.46 11.62 5.21
C GLN A 75 -11.31 10.62 4.98
N LEU A 76 -10.38 10.46 5.92
CA LEU A 76 -9.32 9.48 5.83
C LEU A 76 -9.86 8.04 5.85
N ILE A 77 -10.86 7.74 6.67
CA ILE A 77 -11.51 6.41 6.69
C ILE A 77 -12.17 6.13 5.33
N GLU A 78 -12.93 7.08 4.79
CA GLU A 78 -13.58 6.94 3.49
C GLU A 78 -12.55 6.77 2.36
N GLN A 79 -11.48 7.58 2.38
CA GLN A 79 -10.40 7.50 1.40
C GLN A 79 -9.72 6.12 1.42
N LEU A 80 -9.26 5.66 2.58
CA LEU A 80 -8.59 4.37 2.69
C LEU A 80 -9.53 3.19 2.36
N CYS A 81 -10.80 3.31 2.71
CA CYS A 81 -11.81 2.32 2.35
C CYS A 81 -11.99 2.26 0.82
N THR A 82 -12.13 3.40 0.16
CA THR A 82 -12.26 3.50 -1.30
C THR A 82 -11.00 2.96 -1.99
N GLU A 83 -9.83 3.41 -1.58
CA GLU A 83 -8.54 2.99 -2.15
C GLU A 83 -8.24 1.49 -1.93
N SER A 84 -8.78 0.90 -0.88
CA SER A 84 -8.65 -0.53 -0.63
C SER A 84 -9.68 -1.41 -1.35
N GLY A 85 -10.61 -0.81 -2.11
CA GLY A 85 -11.69 -1.50 -2.81
C GLY A 85 -12.84 -1.90 -1.89
N GLY A 86 -13.04 -1.18 -0.79
CA GLY A 86 -14.16 -1.33 0.12
C GLY A 86 -15.46 -0.70 -0.43
N PRO A 87 -16.60 -0.86 0.28
CA PRO A 87 -17.90 -0.42 -0.19
C PRO A 87 -18.18 1.07 0.07
N CYS A 88 -17.15 1.86 0.36
CA CYS A 88 -17.29 3.29 0.65
C CYS A 88 -17.29 4.14 -0.62
N GLN A 89 -17.79 5.36 -0.46
CA GLN A 89 -17.66 6.42 -1.45
C GLN A 89 -17.01 7.62 -0.74
N TYR A 90 -15.90 8.08 -1.23
CA TYR A 90 -15.25 9.27 -0.72
C TYR A 90 -16.13 10.50 -1.05
N GLN A 91 -16.50 11.24 0.00
CA GLN A 91 -17.37 12.42 -0.12
C GLN A 91 -16.62 13.74 0.09
N GLY A 92 -15.29 13.69 0.28
CA GLY A 92 -14.45 14.88 0.43
C GLY A 92 -14.16 15.60 -0.89
N ASP A 93 -13.44 16.70 -0.77
CA ASP A 93 -12.89 17.44 -1.90
C ASP A 93 -11.86 16.56 -2.64
N SER A 94 -11.58 16.86 -3.91
CA SER A 94 -10.47 16.19 -4.61
C SER A 94 -9.13 16.43 -3.88
N MET A 95 -8.15 15.55 -4.09
CA MET A 95 -6.84 15.73 -3.46
C MET A 95 -6.22 17.09 -3.79
N ALA A 96 -6.36 17.57 -5.01
CA ALA A 96 -5.87 18.88 -5.41
C ALA A 96 -6.59 20.04 -4.69
N GLU A 97 -7.92 19.95 -4.53
CA GLU A 97 -8.70 20.99 -3.82
C GLU A 97 -8.43 20.96 -2.31
N ALA A 98 -8.40 19.78 -1.70
CA ALA A 98 -8.17 19.60 -0.27
C ALA A 98 -6.77 20.09 0.17
N HIS A 99 -5.79 20.07 -0.73
CA HIS A 99 -4.40 20.44 -0.43
C HIS A 99 -3.96 21.76 -1.10
N ALA A 100 -4.90 22.46 -1.75
CA ALA A 100 -4.60 23.72 -2.44
C ALA A 100 -4.00 24.78 -1.50
N GLY A 101 -2.85 25.34 -1.89
CA GLY A 101 -2.16 26.38 -1.12
C GLY A 101 -1.36 25.90 0.09
N MET A 102 -1.33 24.60 0.39
CA MET A 102 -0.57 24.06 1.52
C MET A 102 0.95 23.96 1.25
N SER A 103 1.36 24.03 -0.01
CA SER A 103 2.78 23.94 -0.41
C SER A 103 3.48 22.67 0.10
N ILE A 104 2.78 21.54 0.10
CA ILE A 104 3.30 20.27 0.58
C ILE A 104 4.46 19.80 -0.30
N THR A 105 5.55 19.44 0.32
CA THR A 105 6.75 18.92 -0.33
C THR A 105 6.71 17.40 -0.49
N GLU A 106 7.54 16.85 -1.39
CA GLU A 106 7.74 15.40 -1.53
C GLU A 106 8.12 14.73 -0.20
N SER A 107 8.99 15.37 0.60
CA SER A 107 9.43 14.83 1.90
C SER A 107 8.31 14.80 2.93
N GLU A 108 7.42 15.77 2.93
CA GLU A 108 6.26 15.81 3.84
C GLU A 108 5.20 14.79 3.43
N PHE A 109 4.94 14.65 2.13
CA PHE A 109 4.10 13.56 1.63
C PHE A 109 4.66 12.19 1.99
N GLN A 110 5.97 11.99 1.86
CA GLN A 110 6.63 10.75 2.26
C GLN A 110 6.52 10.52 3.79
N ALA A 111 6.66 11.57 4.62
CA ALA A 111 6.48 11.48 6.07
C ALA A 111 5.07 10.98 6.44
N MET A 112 4.03 11.49 5.78
CA MET A 112 2.65 11.03 5.96
C MET A 112 2.49 9.53 5.64
N LEU A 113 3.12 9.04 4.56
CA LEU A 113 3.09 7.62 4.21
C LEU A 113 3.87 6.74 5.21
N GLU A 114 4.94 7.26 5.82
CA GLU A 114 5.70 6.59 6.88
C GLU A 114 4.86 6.46 8.15
N ASP A 115 4.17 7.52 8.55
CA ASP A 115 3.26 7.48 9.69
C ASP A 115 2.10 6.51 9.49
N LEU A 116 1.54 6.46 8.28
CA LEU A 116 0.52 5.48 7.93
C LEU A 116 1.06 4.03 8.00
N ALA A 117 2.27 3.80 7.50
CA ALA A 117 2.91 2.49 7.58
C ALA A 117 3.10 2.06 9.04
N ALA A 118 3.58 2.97 9.88
CA ALA A 118 3.79 2.71 11.29
C ALA A 118 2.47 2.48 12.06
N ALA A 119 1.40 3.20 11.72
CA ALA A 119 0.07 2.95 12.27
C ALA A 119 -0.47 1.55 11.87
N MET A 120 -0.22 1.13 10.64
CA MET A 120 -0.57 -0.22 10.17
C MET A 120 0.26 -1.30 10.88
N ASP A 121 1.54 -1.05 11.18
CA ASP A 121 2.39 -1.98 11.95
C ASP A 121 1.83 -2.20 13.36
N GLU A 122 1.41 -1.14 14.05
CA GLU A 122 0.82 -1.22 15.39
C GLU A 122 -0.48 -2.03 15.42
N GLU A 123 -1.27 -1.93 14.34
CA GLU A 123 -2.49 -2.73 14.18
C GLU A 123 -2.22 -4.17 13.70
N GLY A 124 -0.97 -4.56 13.53
CA GLY A 124 -0.57 -5.91 13.11
C GLY A 124 -0.92 -6.24 11.67
N ILE A 125 -1.11 -5.24 10.80
CA ILE A 125 -1.37 -5.44 9.38
C ILE A 125 -0.13 -6.03 8.70
N ALA A 126 -0.31 -7.10 7.95
CA ALA A 126 0.80 -7.79 7.30
C ALA A 126 1.58 -6.84 6.34
N PRO A 127 2.94 -6.90 6.30
CA PRO A 127 3.76 -6.01 5.47
C PRO A 127 3.42 -6.05 3.97
N ALA A 128 2.93 -7.17 3.46
CA ALA A 128 2.48 -7.29 2.08
C ALA A 128 1.22 -6.45 1.81
N THR A 129 0.28 -6.46 2.74
CA THR A 129 -0.97 -5.67 2.71
C THR A 129 -0.66 -4.17 2.79
N GLN A 130 0.24 -3.77 3.69
CA GLN A 130 0.71 -2.38 3.82
C GLN A 130 1.30 -1.87 2.49
N ARG A 131 2.23 -2.62 1.90
CA ARG A 131 2.83 -2.25 0.60
C ARG A 131 1.78 -2.08 -0.50
N ARG A 132 0.76 -2.92 -0.54
CA ARG A 132 -0.33 -2.81 -1.52
C ARG A 132 -1.12 -1.52 -1.34
N LEU A 133 -1.48 -1.15 -0.11
CA LEU A 133 -2.16 0.10 0.16
C LEU A 133 -1.29 1.30 -0.20
N LEU A 134 -0.06 1.35 0.27
CA LEU A 134 0.88 2.45 -0.02
C LEU A 134 1.14 2.60 -1.54
N THR A 135 1.16 1.51 -2.29
CA THR A 135 1.30 1.55 -3.76
C THR A 135 0.09 2.23 -4.41
N ARG A 136 -1.11 2.06 -3.87
CA ARG A 136 -2.33 2.75 -4.37
C ARG A 136 -2.36 4.24 -4.00
N LEU A 137 -1.81 4.60 -2.85
CA LEU A 137 -1.80 5.99 -2.38
C LEU A 137 -0.71 6.86 -3.02
N ARG A 138 0.46 6.30 -3.36
CA ARG A 138 1.57 7.06 -3.94
C ARG A 138 1.22 7.91 -5.15
N PRO A 139 0.39 7.46 -6.12
CA PRO A 139 -0.01 8.29 -7.25
C PRO A 139 -0.76 9.56 -6.88
N LEU A 140 -1.44 9.60 -5.72
CA LEU A 140 -2.15 10.78 -5.22
C LEU A 140 -1.20 11.95 -4.94
N GLY A 141 0.08 11.66 -4.69
CA GLY A 141 1.10 12.69 -4.52
C GLY A 141 1.18 13.70 -5.67
N ARG A 142 0.75 13.33 -6.89
CA ARG A 142 0.72 14.26 -8.04
C ARG A 142 -0.23 15.45 -7.82
N ASP A 143 -1.32 15.22 -7.08
CA ASP A 143 -2.36 16.20 -6.82
C ASP A 143 -2.18 16.87 -5.44
N ILE A 144 -1.27 16.35 -4.59
CA ILE A 144 -1.02 16.80 -3.22
C ILE A 144 0.24 17.66 -3.15
N ILE A 145 1.32 17.23 -3.82
CA ILE A 145 2.61 17.91 -3.77
C ILE A 145 2.53 19.20 -4.57
N ALA A 146 3.01 20.27 -3.96
CA ALA A 146 2.87 21.63 -4.49
C ALA A 146 3.28 21.78 -5.95
N HIS A 147 2.41 22.44 -6.66
CA HIS A 147 2.66 23.02 -7.97
C HIS A 147 2.82 24.53 -7.83
#